data_80e8cf9162373e261f0360ca027ad795
#
_entry.id   80e8cf9162373e261f0360ca027ad795
#
_cell.length_a   1.000
_cell.length_b   1.000
_cell.length_c   1.000
_cell.angle_alpha   90.00
_cell.angle_beta   90.00
_cell.angle_gamma   90.00
#
_symmetry.space_group_name_H-M   'P 1'
#
loop_
_entity.id
_entity.type
_entity.pdbx_description
1 polymer ?
#
loop_
_entity_poly.entity_id
_entity_poly.type
_entity_poly.pdbx_seq_one_letter_code
_entity_poly.pdbx_strand_id
1 'polypeptide(L)'
;MATKTQVPVDAALFTWPSDDPQLLGSKCADCGVVTFPKQRDCPRCMGDGMEEHALARTGTLWTWTTQGFIPKAPPYARVETPETYQPYGVGYVELGGEVRVEGRLTEADPDKLRVDMPMKLVIIPLVDDDGAGNEIMTFAFAPIEGEG
;
A
#
# COMPACT_ATOMS: atom_id res chain seq x y z
N MET A 1 -21.52 8.75 20.56
CA MET A 1 -21.21 7.66 19.61
C MET A 1 -19.84 7.07 19.91
N ALA A 2 -19.75 5.78 19.95
CA ALA A 2 -18.46 5.14 20.16
C ALA A 2 -17.58 5.30 18.90
N THR A 3 -16.35 5.76 19.10
CA THR A 3 -15.39 5.86 18.03
C THR A 3 -14.81 4.47 17.76
N LYS A 4 -14.78 4.07 16.49
CA LYS A 4 -14.16 2.78 16.13
C LYS A 4 -12.66 2.85 16.35
N THR A 5 -12.10 1.73 16.80
CA THR A 5 -10.65 1.60 16.94
C THR A 5 -10.06 1.35 15.55
N GLN A 6 -9.08 2.15 15.16
CA GLN A 6 -8.36 1.96 13.91
C GLN A 6 -7.21 1.00 14.13
N VAL A 7 -7.23 -0.14 13.46
CA VAL A 7 -6.18 -1.15 13.58
C VAL A 7 -5.58 -1.46 12.19
N PRO A 8 -4.27 -1.69 12.10
CA PRO A 8 -3.67 -2.04 10.80
C PRO A 8 -4.10 -3.43 10.36
N VAL A 9 -4.26 -3.62 9.05
CA VAL A 9 -4.56 -4.93 8.48
C VAL A 9 -3.47 -5.94 8.83
N ASP A 10 -2.24 -5.49 8.93
CA ASP A 10 -1.09 -6.27 9.38
C ASP A 10 -0.07 -5.29 9.98
N ALA A 11 0.23 -5.48 11.26
CA ALA A 11 1.15 -4.59 11.98
C ALA A 11 2.58 -4.64 11.44
N ALA A 12 2.92 -5.65 10.64
CA ALA A 12 4.25 -5.79 10.06
C ALA A 12 4.42 -4.97 8.77
N LEU A 13 3.34 -4.44 8.20
CA LEU A 13 3.39 -3.76 6.90
C LEU A 13 3.77 -2.28 7.00
N PHE A 14 3.31 -1.60 8.02
CA PHE A 14 3.56 -0.16 8.15
C PHE A 14 3.51 0.29 9.61
N THR A 15 4.10 1.44 9.90
CA THR A 15 4.07 2.02 11.24
C THR A 15 2.68 2.59 11.52
N TRP A 16 2.06 2.17 12.64
CA TRP A 16 0.72 2.60 13.03
C TRP A 16 0.49 2.37 14.52
N PRO A 17 -0.13 3.31 15.26
CA PRO A 17 -0.51 4.64 14.81
C PRO A 17 0.71 5.57 14.64
N SER A 18 0.63 6.50 13.69
CA SER A 18 1.69 7.45 13.42
C SER A 18 1.14 8.63 12.63
N ASP A 19 1.68 9.82 12.86
CA ASP A 19 1.35 11.00 12.06
C ASP A 19 2.01 10.92 10.68
N ASP A 20 3.11 10.17 10.57
CA ASP A 20 3.85 9.97 9.32
C ASP A 20 4.08 8.49 9.09
N PRO A 21 3.02 7.69 8.80
CA PRO A 21 3.19 6.26 8.62
C PRO A 21 4.12 5.95 7.45
N GLN A 22 4.95 4.92 7.63
CA GLN A 22 5.86 4.44 6.59
C GLN A 22 5.68 2.94 6.41
N LEU A 23 5.79 2.49 5.16
CA LEU A 23 5.84 1.07 4.88
C LEU A 23 7.12 0.47 5.43
N LEU A 24 7.03 -0.75 5.94
CA LEU A 24 8.17 -1.46 6.52
C LEU A 24 8.60 -2.57 5.56
N GLY A 25 9.76 -2.42 4.99
CA GLY A 25 10.37 -3.41 4.13
C GLY A 25 11.65 -3.94 4.74
N SER A 26 12.49 -4.54 3.91
CA SER A 26 13.80 -5.03 4.32
C SER A 26 14.87 -4.49 3.40
N LYS A 27 16.06 -4.25 3.96
CA LYS A 27 17.24 -3.88 3.18
C LYS A 27 18.37 -4.82 3.53
N CYS A 28 19.00 -5.38 2.50
CA CYS A 28 20.11 -6.29 2.70
C CYS A 28 21.38 -5.52 3.06
N ALA A 29 21.99 -5.86 4.20
CA ALA A 29 23.23 -5.23 4.64
C ALA A 29 24.41 -5.57 3.72
N ASP A 30 24.32 -6.70 3.01
CA ASP A 30 25.42 -7.17 2.17
C ASP A 30 25.36 -6.61 0.74
N CYS A 31 24.19 -6.62 0.10
CA CYS A 31 24.08 -6.20 -1.30
C CYS A 31 23.24 -4.95 -1.52
N GLY A 32 22.54 -4.46 -0.48
CA GLY A 32 21.78 -3.22 -0.55
C GLY A 32 20.41 -3.30 -1.19
N VAL A 33 19.95 -4.48 -1.62
CA VAL A 33 18.61 -4.60 -2.21
C VAL A 33 17.53 -4.29 -1.17
N VAL A 34 16.47 -3.61 -1.60
CA VAL A 34 15.33 -3.28 -0.75
C VAL A 34 14.12 -4.08 -1.24
N THR A 35 13.40 -4.69 -0.30
CA THR A 35 12.18 -5.46 -0.60
C THR A 35 11.00 -4.97 0.21
N PHE A 36 9.81 -5.23 -0.30
CA PHE A 36 8.56 -5.05 0.44
C PHE A 36 7.58 -6.17 0.02
N PRO A 37 6.91 -6.84 0.94
CA PRO A 37 7.05 -6.74 2.42
C PRO A 37 8.41 -7.23 2.93
N LYS A 38 8.57 -7.21 4.25
CA LYS A 38 9.81 -7.69 4.88
C LYS A 38 10.08 -9.14 4.53
N GLN A 39 11.33 -9.47 4.28
CA GLN A 39 11.77 -10.82 3.97
C GLN A 39 12.93 -11.20 4.87
N ARG A 40 13.00 -12.48 5.22
CA ARG A 40 14.07 -13.01 6.06
C ARG A 40 15.38 -13.14 5.28
N ASP A 41 15.28 -13.65 4.06
CA ASP A 41 16.45 -13.92 3.22
C ASP A 41 16.46 -13.00 2.02
N CYS A 42 17.65 -12.60 1.58
CA CYS A 42 17.78 -11.71 0.44
C CYS A 42 17.48 -12.46 -0.87
N PRO A 43 16.53 -11.98 -1.68
CA PRO A 43 16.22 -12.63 -2.96
C PRO A 43 17.32 -12.45 -4.02
N ARG A 44 18.23 -11.50 -3.80
CA ARG A 44 19.28 -11.20 -4.76
C ARG A 44 20.57 -11.97 -4.47
N CYS A 45 21.08 -11.86 -3.23
CA CYS A 45 22.36 -12.51 -2.88
C CYS A 45 22.19 -13.79 -2.07
N MET A 46 20.95 -14.14 -1.70
CA MET A 46 20.62 -15.36 -0.94
C MET A 46 21.15 -15.35 0.50
N GLY A 47 21.68 -14.22 0.97
CA GLY A 47 22.19 -14.08 2.31
C GLY A 47 21.10 -13.85 3.35
N ASP A 48 21.48 -13.86 4.62
CA ASP A 48 20.57 -13.63 5.74
C ASP A 48 20.72 -12.24 6.39
N GLY A 49 21.37 -11.31 5.68
CA GLY A 49 21.64 -9.96 6.16
C GLY A 49 20.50 -8.96 6.01
N MET A 50 19.24 -9.43 5.93
CA MET A 50 18.09 -8.53 5.78
C MET A 50 17.75 -7.84 7.09
N GLU A 51 17.59 -6.52 7.03
CA GLU A 51 17.23 -5.69 8.17
C GLU A 51 15.96 -4.91 7.88
N GLU A 52 15.19 -4.62 8.92
CA GLU A 52 13.98 -3.80 8.76
C GLU A 52 14.36 -2.42 8.23
N HIS A 53 13.62 -1.96 7.23
CA HIS A 53 13.90 -0.69 6.56
C HIS A 53 12.59 0.06 6.32
N ALA A 54 12.48 1.27 6.86
CA ALA A 54 11.33 2.12 6.61
C ALA A 54 11.47 2.75 5.23
N LEU A 55 10.44 2.60 4.40
CA LEU A 55 10.45 3.08 3.03
C LEU A 55 10.10 4.57 2.95
N ALA A 56 10.52 5.22 1.88
CA ALA A 56 10.13 6.60 1.60
C ALA A 56 8.60 6.70 1.48
N ARG A 57 8.03 7.85 1.82
CA ARG A 57 6.58 8.09 1.76
C ARG A 57 6.12 8.62 0.41
N THR A 58 7.05 9.00 -0.46
CA THR A 58 6.73 9.54 -1.77
C THR A 58 7.51 8.80 -2.84
N GLY A 59 6.99 8.82 -4.05
CA GLY A 59 7.63 8.21 -5.20
C GLY A 59 6.90 8.56 -6.47
N THR A 60 7.07 7.74 -7.49
CA THR A 60 6.46 7.94 -8.79
C THR A 60 5.69 6.69 -9.22
N LEU A 61 4.59 6.90 -9.93
CA LEU A 61 3.77 5.81 -10.45
C LEU A 61 4.50 5.15 -11.63
N TRP A 62 4.89 3.88 -11.43
CA TRP A 62 5.63 3.15 -12.46
C TRP A 62 4.68 2.52 -13.50
N THR A 63 3.59 1.91 -13.03
CA THR A 63 2.54 1.37 -13.89
C THR A 63 1.25 1.24 -13.09
N TRP A 64 0.12 1.08 -13.78
CA TRP A 64 -1.17 0.98 -13.12
C TRP A 64 -2.20 0.27 -13.97
N THR A 65 -3.25 -0.19 -13.31
CA THR A 65 -4.44 -0.75 -13.95
C THR A 65 -5.66 -0.44 -13.07
N THR A 66 -6.82 -0.84 -13.52
CA THR A 66 -8.06 -0.67 -12.77
C THR A 66 -8.70 -2.04 -12.53
N GLN A 67 -9.11 -2.27 -11.28
CA GLN A 67 -9.89 -3.46 -10.92
C GLN A 67 -11.36 -3.16 -11.19
N GLY A 68 -11.84 -3.58 -12.36
CA GLY A 68 -13.17 -3.22 -12.85
C GLY A 68 -14.28 -4.16 -12.40
N PHE A 69 -13.96 -5.26 -11.73
CA PHE A 69 -14.95 -6.21 -11.22
C PHE A 69 -14.58 -6.64 -9.80
N ILE A 70 -15.58 -7.15 -9.07
CA ILE A 70 -15.39 -7.53 -7.67
C ILE A 70 -14.38 -8.66 -7.56
N PRO A 71 -13.28 -8.48 -6.78
CA PRO A 71 -12.37 -9.59 -6.51
C PRO A 71 -13.07 -10.71 -5.76
N LYS A 72 -12.62 -11.93 -6.00
CA LYS A 72 -13.19 -13.12 -5.35
C LYS A 72 -12.92 -13.08 -3.84
N ALA A 73 -13.96 -13.27 -3.05
CA ALA A 73 -13.84 -13.38 -1.60
C ALA A 73 -14.09 -14.83 -1.17
N PRO A 74 -13.26 -15.42 -0.29
CA PRO A 74 -11.94 -14.98 0.03
C PRO A 74 -10.96 -15.14 -1.14
N PRO A 75 -9.80 -14.45 -1.15
CA PRO A 75 -9.20 -13.68 -0.06
C PRO A 75 -9.59 -12.20 0.06
N TYR A 76 -10.44 -11.67 -0.84
CA TYR A 76 -10.82 -10.26 -0.75
C TYR A 76 -11.55 -10.01 0.58
N ALA A 77 -11.07 -9.00 1.34
CA ALA A 77 -11.53 -8.77 2.71
C ALA A 77 -12.93 -8.12 2.79
N ARG A 78 -13.33 -7.42 1.75
CA ARG A 78 -14.63 -6.75 1.72
C ARG A 78 -15.72 -7.66 1.20
N VAL A 79 -16.93 -7.51 1.74
CA VAL A 79 -18.13 -8.15 1.20
C VAL A 79 -18.90 -7.07 0.44
N GLU A 80 -18.95 -7.22 -0.87
CA GLU A 80 -19.57 -6.23 -1.75
C GLU A 80 -20.50 -6.91 -2.75
N THR A 81 -21.48 -6.15 -3.21
CA THR A 81 -22.42 -6.60 -4.27
C THR A 81 -22.12 -5.81 -5.53
N PRO A 82 -22.62 -6.24 -6.71
CA PRO A 82 -22.45 -5.44 -7.92
C PRO A 82 -22.96 -3.99 -7.79
N GLU A 83 -23.97 -3.77 -6.97
CA GLU A 83 -24.53 -2.44 -6.76
C GLU A 83 -23.69 -1.55 -5.87
N THR A 84 -22.92 -2.14 -4.94
CA THR A 84 -22.09 -1.38 -3.99
C THR A 84 -20.64 -1.29 -4.41
N TYR A 85 -20.21 -2.14 -5.34
CA TYR A 85 -18.80 -2.18 -5.74
C TYR A 85 -18.42 -0.96 -6.56
N GLN A 86 -17.31 -0.34 -6.18
CA GLN A 86 -16.68 0.73 -6.93
C GLN A 86 -15.34 0.25 -7.48
N PRO A 87 -15.10 0.33 -8.80
CA PRO A 87 -13.78 0.02 -9.34
C PRO A 87 -12.70 0.86 -8.68
N TYR A 88 -11.52 0.28 -8.51
CA TYR A 88 -10.40 0.99 -7.90
C TYR A 88 -9.14 0.79 -8.72
N GLY A 89 -8.20 1.74 -8.59
CA GLY A 89 -6.91 1.65 -9.23
C GLY A 89 -5.95 0.79 -8.43
N VAL A 90 -5.07 0.09 -9.13
CA VAL A 90 -3.96 -0.68 -8.56
C VAL A 90 -2.72 -0.33 -9.35
N GLY A 91 -1.62 -0.06 -8.67
CA GLY A 91 -0.40 0.30 -9.38
C GLY A 91 0.85 -0.06 -8.61
N TYR A 92 1.98 0.04 -9.31
CA TYR A 92 3.30 -0.06 -8.71
C TYR A 92 3.86 1.35 -8.57
N VAL A 93 4.21 1.72 -7.34
CA VAL A 93 4.85 3.02 -7.05
C VAL A 93 6.30 2.76 -6.67
N GLU A 94 7.22 3.44 -7.35
CA GLU A 94 8.64 3.36 -7.02
C GLU A 94 8.94 4.37 -5.93
N LEU A 95 9.25 3.87 -4.73
CA LEU A 95 9.48 4.67 -3.54
C LEU A 95 10.97 4.92 -3.35
N GLY A 96 11.35 6.20 -3.28
CA GLY A 96 12.72 6.60 -3.00
C GLY A 96 13.76 6.08 -3.98
N GLY A 97 13.35 5.61 -5.16
CA GLY A 97 14.26 4.99 -6.11
C GLY A 97 14.80 3.63 -5.68
N GLU A 98 14.26 3.05 -4.61
CA GLU A 98 14.77 1.82 -4.01
C GLU A 98 13.93 0.58 -4.31
N VAL A 99 12.62 0.72 -4.37
CA VAL A 99 11.71 -0.42 -4.44
C VAL A 99 10.40 -0.02 -5.11
N ARG A 100 9.82 -0.95 -5.86
CA ARG A 100 8.48 -0.79 -6.44
C ARG A 100 7.50 -1.57 -5.61
N VAL A 101 6.45 -0.89 -5.14
CA VAL A 101 5.45 -1.47 -4.24
C VAL A 101 4.12 -1.47 -4.95
N GLU A 102 3.49 -2.64 -5.04
CA GLU A 102 2.14 -2.76 -5.53
C GLU A 102 1.16 -2.33 -4.44
N GLY A 103 0.23 -1.47 -4.81
CA GLY A 103 -0.77 -1.02 -3.86
C GLY A 103 -1.99 -0.46 -4.54
N ARG A 104 -3.04 -0.28 -3.74
CA ARG A 104 -4.26 0.36 -4.19
C ARG A 104 -3.99 1.84 -4.44
N LEU A 105 -4.59 2.38 -5.50
CA LEU A 105 -4.55 3.81 -5.79
C LEU A 105 -5.86 4.44 -5.35
N THR A 106 -5.79 5.63 -4.77
CA THR A 106 -7.00 6.36 -4.38
C THR A 106 -7.73 6.93 -5.59
N GLU A 107 -7.03 7.04 -6.72
CA GLU A 107 -7.61 7.50 -7.98
C GLU A 107 -7.80 6.31 -8.92
N ALA A 108 -8.97 6.16 -9.51
CA ALA A 108 -9.27 5.09 -10.45
C ALA A 108 -9.54 5.60 -11.87
N ASP A 109 -9.65 6.91 -12.06
CA ASP A 109 -9.93 7.51 -13.37
C ASP A 109 -8.66 7.48 -14.23
N PRO A 110 -8.66 6.74 -15.38
CA PRO A 110 -7.49 6.67 -16.24
C PRO A 110 -7.07 8.03 -16.82
N ASP A 111 -7.98 8.98 -16.90
CA ASP A 111 -7.65 10.32 -17.40
C ASP A 111 -6.84 11.14 -16.40
N LYS A 112 -6.84 10.71 -15.12
CA LYS A 112 -6.12 11.37 -14.05
C LYS A 112 -4.84 10.66 -13.64
N LEU A 113 -4.56 9.49 -14.22
CA LEU A 113 -3.37 8.69 -13.93
C LEU A 113 -2.41 8.74 -15.13
N ARG A 114 -1.12 8.86 -14.85
CA ARG A 114 -0.09 8.78 -15.86
C ARG A 114 1.18 8.19 -15.25
N VAL A 115 1.97 7.54 -16.08
CA VAL A 115 3.28 7.01 -15.70
C VAL A 115 4.18 8.15 -15.26
N ASP A 116 4.98 7.92 -14.23
CA ASP A 116 5.92 8.86 -13.63
C ASP A 116 5.30 10.03 -12.87
N MET A 117 3.97 10.04 -12.69
CA MET A 117 3.37 11.06 -11.84
C MET A 117 3.76 10.90 -10.38
N PRO A 118 3.88 12.01 -9.64
CA PRO A 118 4.23 11.92 -8.22
C PRO A 118 3.09 11.32 -7.39
N MET A 119 3.45 10.44 -6.46
CA MET A 119 2.52 9.73 -5.59
C MET A 119 2.99 9.81 -4.15
N LYS A 120 2.05 9.71 -3.22
CA LYS A 120 2.36 9.67 -1.78
C LYS A 120 1.63 8.51 -1.12
N LEU A 121 2.23 7.97 -0.06
CA LEU A 121 1.62 6.96 0.78
C LEU A 121 0.49 7.58 1.62
N VAL A 122 -0.64 6.90 1.67
CA VAL A 122 -1.74 7.23 2.57
C VAL A 122 -2.23 5.95 3.24
N ILE A 123 -2.84 6.10 4.40
CA ILE A 123 -3.47 4.98 5.11
C ILE A 123 -4.96 5.18 5.05
N ILE A 124 -5.67 4.18 4.54
CA ILE A 124 -7.11 4.25 4.29
C ILE A 124 -7.83 3.07 4.94
N PRO A 125 -9.13 3.18 5.21
CA PRO A 125 -9.91 2.04 5.67
C PRO A 125 -10.04 0.98 4.57
N LEU A 126 -9.74 -0.27 4.91
CA LEU A 126 -10.01 -1.42 4.05
C LEU A 126 -11.37 -2.01 4.39
N VAL A 127 -11.65 -2.16 5.69
CA VAL A 127 -12.92 -2.63 6.22
C VAL A 127 -13.40 -1.60 7.23
N ASP A 128 -14.57 -0.99 7.00
CA ASP A 128 -15.09 0.06 7.86
C ASP A 128 -15.54 -0.44 9.21
N ASP A 129 -15.95 -1.70 9.30
CA ASP A 129 -16.41 -2.32 10.54
C ASP A 129 -16.19 -3.83 10.44
N ASP A 130 -15.38 -4.38 11.34
CA ASP A 130 -15.08 -5.81 11.36
C ASP A 130 -16.07 -6.61 12.22
N GLY A 131 -17.12 -5.96 12.73
CA GLY A 131 -18.10 -6.59 13.63
C GLY A 131 -17.69 -6.55 15.10
N ALA A 132 -16.47 -6.11 15.41
CA ALA A 132 -15.95 -6.02 16.77
C ALA A 132 -15.64 -4.57 17.19
N GLY A 133 -16.12 -3.59 16.42
CA GLY A 133 -15.90 -2.17 16.70
C GLY A 133 -14.57 -1.65 16.18
N ASN A 134 -13.95 -2.35 15.24
CA ASN A 134 -12.68 -1.94 14.65
C ASN A 134 -12.85 -1.51 13.20
N GLU A 135 -12.09 -0.50 12.81
CA GLU A 135 -11.89 -0.11 11.43
C GLU A 135 -10.52 -0.63 11.00
N ILE A 136 -10.49 -1.48 9.98
CA ILE A 136 -9.23 -2.10 9.52
C ILE A 136 -8.56 -1.19 8.50
N MET A 137 -7.34 -0.77 8.79
CA MET A 137 -6.59 0.18 7.98
C MET A 137 -5.58 -0.53 7.08
N THR A 138 -5.41 -0.03 5.87
CA THR A 138 -4.40 -0.52 4.94
C THR A 138 -3.72 0.67 4.27
N PHE A 139 -2.62 0.39 3.57
CA PHE A 139 -1.92 1.43 2.83
C PHE A 139 -2.49 1.57 1.41
N ALA A 140 -2.33 2.75 0.84
CA ALA A 140 -2.64 3.05 -0.54
C ALA A 140 -1.75 4.18 -1.02
N PHE A 141 -1.83 4.51 -2.28
CA PHE A 141 -1.07 5.62 -2.85
C PHE A 141 -2.03 6.62 -3.48
N ALA A 142 -1.78 7.89 -3.22
CA ALA A 142 -2.58 9.00 -3.73
C ALA A 142 -1.73 9.92 -4.61
N PRO A 143 -2.30 10.50 -5.68
CA PRO A 143 -1.59 11.51 -6.43
C PRO A 143 -1.24 12.72 -5.56
N ILE A 144 -0.06 13.30 -5.79
CA ILE A 144 0.32 14.55 -5.14
C ILE A 144 -0.24 15.67 -6.02
N GLU A 145 -1.20 16.41 -5.48
CA GLU A 145 -1.88 17.46 -6.22
C GLU A 145 -1.11 18.78 -6.19
N GLY A 146 -1.42 19.65 -7.15
CA GLY A 146 -0.84 20.97 -7.22
C GLY A 146 0.51 21.07 -7.89
N GLU A 147 1.05 19.94 -8.33
CA GLU A 147 2.31 19.90 -9.05
C GLU A 147 2.04 19.92 -10.56
N GLY A 148 2.43 20.97 -11.17
CA GLY A 148 2.29 21.15 -12.60
C GLY A 148 3.24 20.27 -13.40
#